data_4a3e76c9a1e1a9c5c936c1c2578fc6fc
#
_entry.id   4a3e76c9a1e1a9c5c936c1c2578fc6fc
#
_cell.length_a   1.000
_cell.length_b   1.000
_cell.length_c   1.000
_cell.angle_alpha   90.00
_cell.angle_beta   90.00
_cell.angle_gamma   90.00
#
_symmetry.space_group_name_H-M   'P 1'
#
loop_
_entity.id
_entity.type
_entity.pdbx_description
1 polymer ?
#
loop_
_entity_poly.entity_id
_entity_poly.type
_entity_poly.pdbx_seq_one_letter_code
_entity_poly.pdbx_strand_id
1 'polypeptide(L)'
;MMTPQSQHIGIVTSSAEKLADYFPTTAEPDLVPTEPPFTPDDQLLVDELRKRGHQVSAVVWGVEPSRLAEQFDRLIIRSPWDYMDSDERRQGFLLWIEQLATTRLVVENEPQVMLWLMDKRYLFDFAAVGVPIVPTQLIPIGESFDLEPFVEQHAAAIIKPAVSAAGAGLEFLADRQAARAFQPEFANRCQRGAQLVQPFLPEIQTNGEWSLVYFGGEFSHGIHKLPASGQIMVHAERGGSLRFADPPAAVRELGDQAAAAVPHAFAHRQGSSCRMPLYLRIDIIETATGSLLSECEGVEPELFFRARPGSEALFARHIESGSIGRRHST
;
A
#
# COMPACT_ATOMS: atom_id res chain seq x y z
N MET A 1 -30.68 0.22 18.56
CA MET A 1 -29.51 -0.09 17.70
C MET A 1 -29.16 -1.55 17.94
N MET A 2 -29.12 -2.39 16.89
CA MET A 2 -28.66 -3.77 17.07
C MET A 2 -27.16 -3.73 17.38
N THR A 3 -26.75 -4.38 18.43
CA THR A 3 -25.31 -4.60 18.72
C THR A 3 -24.68 -5.34 17.54
N PRO A 4 -23.54 -4.91 17.02
CA PRO A 4 -22.85 -5.66 15.97
C PRO A 4 -22.59 -7.08 16.46
N GLN A 5 -22.78 -8.06 15.59
CA GLN A 5 -22.49 -9.45 15.95
C GLN A 5 -20.98 -9.59 16.09
N SER A 6 -20.53 -10.20 17.20
CA SER A 6 -19.13 -10.58 17.39
C SER A 6 -18.64 -11.41 16.21
N GLN A 7 -17.46 -11.08 15.69
CA GLN A 7 -16.76 -11.79 14.61
C GLN A 7 -15.42 -12.29 15.13
N HIS A 8 -14.93 -13.39 14.55
CA HIS A 8 -13.53 -13.77 14.67
C HIS A 8 -12.75 -13.20 13.48
N ILE A 9 -11.88 -12.23 13.74
CA ILE A 9 -11.14 -11.47 12.75
C ILE A 9 -9.67 -11.88 12.79
N GLY A 10 -9.12 -12.32 11.65
CA GLY A 10 -7.71 -12.55 11.47
C GLY A 10 -7.01 -11.29 10.96
N ILE A 11 -5.98 -10.82 11.63
CA ILE A 11 -5.08 -9.75 11.17
C ILE A 11 -3.84 -10.42 10.58
N VAL A 12 -3.66 -10.27 9.28
CA VAL A 12 -2.53 -10.89 8.57
C VAL A 12 -1.27 -10.05 8.75
N THR A 13 -0.23 -10.69 9.18
CA THR A 13 1.06 -10.10 9.54
C THR A 13 2.23 -10.98 9.07
N SER A 14 3.45 -10.50 9.23
CA SER A 14 4.69 -11.26 9.06
C SER A 14 4.93 -12.22 10.23
N SER A 15 5.92 -13.11 10.10
CA SER A 15 6.39 -13.92 11.22
C SER A 15 6.92 -13.04 12.37
N ALA A 16 6.91 -13.58 13.60
CA ALA A 16 7.44 -12.87 14.77
C ALA A 16 8.92 -12.49 14.61
N GLU A 17 9.71 -13.37 13.99
CA GLU A 17 11.13 -13.13 13.68
C GLU A 17 11.29 -11.90 12.79
N LYS A 18 10.49 -11.79 11.72
CA LYS A 18 10.56 -10.66 10.79
C LYS A 18 10.09 -9.34 11.41
N LEU A 19 9.03 -9.39 12.23
CA LEU A 19 8.58 -8.18 12.93
C LEU A 19 9.61 -7.65 13.92
N ALA A 20 10.43 -8.52 14.53
CA ALA A 20 11.51 -8.13 15.40
C ALA A 20 12.62 -7.33 14.69
N ASP A 21 12.82 -7.54 13.38
CA ASP A 21 13.75 -6.74 12.57
C ASP A 21 13.29 -5.28 12.46
N TYR A 22 11.98 -5.05 12.37
CA TYR A 22 11.40 -3.69 12.27
C TYR A 22 11.16 -3.05 13.63
N PHE A 23 10.78 -3.87 14.63
CA PHE A 23 10.41 -3.43 15.97
C PHE A 23 11.15 -4.26 17.00
N PRO A 24 12.46 -4.01 17.25
CA PRO A 24 13.23 -4.74 18.22
C PRO A 24 12.53 -4.65 19.61
N THR A 25 12.07 -5.77 20.09
CA THR A 25 11.43 -5.82 21.41
C THR A 25 12.52 -5.74 22.49
N THR A 26 12.32 -4.87 23.49
CA THR A 26 13.15 -4.85 24.70
C THR A 26 12.77 -5.96 25.69
N ALA A 27 11.92 -6.91 25.29
CA ALA A 27 11.45 -8.00 26.13
C ALA A 27 12.53 -9.09 26.29
N GLU A 28 12.59 -9.68 27.46
CA GLU A 28 13.53 -10.76 27.77
C GLU A 28 13.38 -11.97 26.81
N PRO A 29 14.48 -12.62 26.40
CA PRO A 29 14.50 -13.60 25.33
C PRO A 29 13.77 -14.94 25.62
N ASP A 30 13.21 -15.13 26.79
CA ASP A 30 12.65 -16.42 27.24
C ASP A 30 11.14 -16.60 26.98
N LEU A 31 10.45 -15.58 26.46
CA LEU A 31 9.04 -15.68 26.07
C LEU A 31 8.91 -15.56 24.56
N VAL A 32 9.03 -16.67 23.84
CA VAL A 32 8.54 -16.75 22.45
C VAL A 32 7.02 -16.57 22.50
N PRO A 33 6.45 -15.48 21.97
CA PRO A 33 5.01 -15.31 21.94
C PRO A 33 4.38 -16.50 21.19
N THR A 34 3.34 -17.10 21.75
CA THR A 34 2.58 -18.18 21.10
C THR A 34 1.79 -17.72 19.89
N GLU A 35 1.64 -16.41 19.72
CA GLU A 35 1.06 -15.75 18.56
C GLU A 35 2.07 -14.75 17.98
N PRO A 36 2.14 -14.57 16.65
CA PRO A 36 2.97 -13.53 16.06
C PRO A 36 2.56 -12.16 16.64
N PRO A 37 3.51 -11.31 17.04
CA PRO A 37 3.20 -9.99 17.56
C PRO A 37 2.57 -9.13 16.47
N PHE A 38 1.69 -8.21 16.86
CA PHE A 38 1.23 -7.14 15.97
C PHE A 38 2.26 -6.02 15.93
N THR A 39 2.30 -5.29 14.81
CA THR A 39 3.02 -4.03 14.80
C THR A 39 2.43 -3.08 15.86
N PRO A 40 3.19 -2.10 16.40
CA PRO A 40 2.64 -1.13 17.34
C PRO A 40 1.42 -0.37 16.78
N ASP A 41 1.37 -0.17 15.47
CA ASP A 41 0.27 0.48 14.78
C ASP A 41 -0.96 -0.44 14.68
N ASP A 42 -0.77 -1.69 14.27
CA ASP A 42 -1.86 -2.67 14.17
C ASP A 42 -2.40 -3.06 15.56
N GLN A 43 -1.58 -3.00 16.63
CA GLN A 43 -2.03 -3.27 17.99
C GLN A 43 -3.15 -2.31 18.43
N LEU A 44 -3.10 -1.03 18.02
CA LEU A 44 -4.16 -0.05 18.32
C LEU A 44 -5.49 -0.49 17.68
N LEU A 45 -5.46 -0.97 16.44
CA LEU A 45 -6.65 -1.52 15.77
C LEU A 45 -7.16 -2.77 16.47
N VAL A 46 -6.26 -3.69 16.83
CA VAL A 46 -6.61 -4.94 17.54
C VAL A 46 -7.30 -4.64 18.87
N ASP A 47 -6.77 -3.71 19.65
CA ASP A 47 -7.32 -3.31 20.94
C ASP A 47 -8.71 -2.70 20.78
N GLU A 48 -8.92 -1.85 19.77
CA GLU A 48 -10.23 -1.25 19.50
C GLU A 48 -11.25 -2.30 19.04
N LEU A 49 -10.86 -3.24 18.17
CA LEU A 49 -11.73 -4.34 17.74
C LEU A 49 -12.13 -5.26 18.91
N ARG A 50 -11.18 -5.61 19.77
CA ARG A 50 -11.44 -6.40 21.00
C ARG A 50 -12.36 -5.67 21.96
N LYS A 51 -12.15 -4.38 22.16
CA LYS A 51 -13.03 -3.50 22.98
C LYS A 51 -14.47 -3.47 22.45
N ARG A 52 -14.66 -3.61 21.13
CA ARG A 52 -16.00 -3.71 20.49
C ARG A 52 -16.60 -5.10 20.54
N GLY A 53 -15.91 -6.07 21.14
CA GLY A 53 -16.41 -7.43 21.36
C GLY A 53 -16.08 -8.41 20.24
N HIS A 54 -15.17 -8.07 19.32
CA HIS A 54 -14.65 -9.01 18.33
C HIS A 54 -13.55 -9.87 18.97
N GLN A 55 -13.47 -11.14 18.52
CA GLN A 55 -12.28 -11.97 18.73
C GLN A 55 -11.26 -11.63 17.65
N VAL A 56 -10.00 -11.34 18.02
CA VAL A 56 -8.96 -10.96 17.07
C VAL A 56 -7.71 -11.77 17.30
N SER A 57 -7.22 -12.42 16.25
CA SER A 57 -6.01 -13.25 16.26
C SER A 57 -5.07 -12.81 15.13
N ALA A 58 -3.76 -12.94 15.37
CA ALA A 58 -2.76 -12.76 14.33
C ALA A 58 -2.70 -13.99 13.41
N VAL A 59 -2.47 -13.75 12.12
CA VAL A 59 -2.34 -14.77 11.08
C VAL A 59 -1.07 -14.49 10.30
N VAL A 60 -0.12 -15.41 10.26
CA VAL A 60 0.99 -15.34 9.30
C VAL A 60 0.46 -15.77 7.94
N TRP A 61 0.78 -14.98 6.90
CA TRP A 61 0.37 -15.34 5.54
C TRP A 61 0.94 -16.69 5.08
N GLY A 62 0.31 -17.30 4.08
CA GLY A 62 0.69 -18.63 3.57
C GLY A 62 0.00 -19.80 4.28
N VAL A 63 -0.79 -19.54 5.31
CA VAL A 63 -1.69 -20.57 5.88
C VAL A 63 -2.75 -20.91 4.83
N GLU A 64 -3.05 -22.21 4.72
CA GLU A 64 -3.99 -22.73 3.73
C GLU A 64 -5.37 -22.05 3.84
N PRO A 65 -5.89 -21.44 2.74
CA PRO A 65 -7.10 -20.61 2.78
C PRO A 65 -8.37 -21.31 3.28
N SER A 66 -8.52 -22.61 3.05
CA SER A 66 -9.67 -23.37 3.54
C SER A 66 -9.70 -23.44 5.07
N ARG A 67 -8.53 -23.62 5.71
CA ARG A 67 -8.41 -23.60 7.17
C ARG A 67 -8.73 -22.23 7.75
N LEU A 68 -8.31 -21.17 7.06
CA LEU A 68 -8.65 -19.81 7.49
C LEU A 68 -10.16 -19.56 7.39
N ALA A 69 -10.81 -20.08 6.35
CA ALA A 69 -12.26 -19.96 6.17
C ALA A 69 -13.10 -20.78 7.19
N GLU A 70 -12.47 -21.76 7.86
CA GLU A 70 -13.09 -22.50 8.96
C GLU A 70 -12.95 -21.78 10.32
N GLN A 71 -11.89 -20.98 10.47
CA GLN A 71 -11.53 -20.36 11.75
C GLN A 71 -12.01 -18.90 11.86
N PHE A 72 -12.04 -18.18 10.75
CA PHE A 72 -12.28 -16.74 10.74
C PHE A 72 -13.53 -16.38 9.95
N ASP A 73 -14.25 -15.36 10.43
CA ASP A 73 -15.32 -14.69 9.68
C ASP A 73 -14.76 -13.70 8.67
N ARG A 74 -13.57 -13.12 8.98
CA ARG A 74 -12.94 -12.06 8.19
C ARG A 74 -11.41 -12.10 8.33
N LEU A 75 -10.71 -11.80 7.22
CA LEU A 75 -9.28 -11.47 7.23
C LEU A 75 -9.06 -10.00 6.84
N ILE A 76 -8.09 -9.36 7.47
CA ILE A 76 -7.61 -8.03 7.14
C ILE A 76 -6.11 -8.13 6.93
N ILE A 77 -5.63 -7.81 5.74
CA ILE A 77 -4.22 -7.84 5.41
C ILE A 77 -3.58 -6.56 5.95
N ARG A 78 -2.54 -6.68 6.81
CA ARG A 78 -1.97 -5.49 7.44
C ARG A 78 -0.46 -5.35 7.28
N SER A 79 0.30 -6.33 7.73
CA SER A 79 1.75 -6.21 7.83
C SER A 79 2.50 -7.51 7.42
N PRO A 80 2.16 -8.14 6.28
CA PRO A 80 2.84 -9.35 5.79
C PRO A 80 4.15 -9.00 5.05
N TRP A 81 4.91 -8.00 5.48
CA TRP A 81 5.99 -7.33 4.73
C TRP A 81 7.11 -8.25 4.28
N ASP A 82 7.28 -9.40 4.94
CA ASP A 82 8.26 -10.42 4.60
C ASP A 82 8.00 -11.13 3.25
N TYR A 83 6.83 -10.91 2.61
CA TYR A 83 6.58 -11.43 1.27
C TYR A 83 7.52 -10.82 0.22
N MET A 84 8.09 -9.64 0.49
CA MET A 84 9.00 -8.94 -0.41
C MET A 84 10.47 -9.36 -0.26
N ASP A 85 10.82 -10.24 0.68
CA ASP A 85 12.22 -10.63 0.96
C ASP A 85 12.87 -11.41 -0.21
N SER A 86 12.06 -12.06 -1.06
CA SER A 86 12.53 -12.72 -2.28
C SER A 86 11.44 -12.80 -3.35
N ASP A 87 11.86 -13.06 -4.59
CA ASP A 87 10.93 -13.27 -5.72
C ASP A 87 10.02 -14.48 -5.47
N GLU A 88 10.55 -15.55 -4.85
CA GLU A 88 9.78 -16.75 -4.52
C GLU A 88 8.68 -16.44 -3.48
N ARG A 89 9.03 -15.70 -2.42
CA ARG A 89 8.06 -15.30 -1.40
C ARG A 89 6.99 -14.39 -1.99
N ARG A 90 7.38 -13.44 -2.85
CA ARG A 90 6.44 -12.55 -3.52
C ARG A 90 5.47 -13.33 -4.41
N GLN A 91 5.95 -14.28 -5.20
CA GLN A 91 5.10 -15.15 -6.01
C GLN A 91 4.18 -16.01 -5.14
N GLY A 92 4.72 -16.56 -4.04
CA GLY A 92 3.93 -17.32 -3.07
C GLY A 92 2.79 -16.49 -2.45
N PHE A 93 3.05 -15.23 -2.11
CA PHE A 93 2.04 -14.32 -1.59
C PHE A 93 0.95 -13.99 -2.63
N LEU A 94 1.33 -13.71 -3.87
CA LEU A 94 0.37 -13.48 -4.96
C LEU A 94 -0.56 -14.68 -5.14
N LEU A 95 0.00 -15.89 -5.22
CA LEU A 95 -0.79 -17.13 -5.34
C LEU A 95 -1.70 -17.34 -4.12
N TRP A 96 -1.22 -17.02 -2.91
CA TRP A 96 -2.02 -17.11 -1.71
C TRP A 96 -3.21 -16.14 -1.72
N ILE A 97 -3.03 -14.89 -2.18
CA ILE A 97 -4.11 -13.92 -2.37
C ILE A 97 -5.12 -14.43 -3.41
N GLU A 98 -4.66 -15.00 -4.52
CA GLU A 98 -5.53 -15.61 -5.54
C GLU A 98 -6.37 -16.75 -4.95
N GLN A 99 -5.76 -17.62 -4.14
CA GLN A 99 -6.45 -18.72 -3.48
C GLN A 99 -7.49 -18.23 -2.45
N LEU A 100 -7.19 -17.16 -1.70
CA LEU A 100 -8.18 -16.53 -0.80
C LEU A 100 -9.45 -16.12 -1.55
N ALA A 101 -9.34 -15.64 -2.79
CA ALA A 101 -10.48 -15.26 -3.62
C ALA A 101 -11.43 -16.43 -3.94
N THR A 102 -10.95 -17.66 -3.84
CA THR A 102 -11.76 -18.87 -4.12
C THR A 102 -12.56 -19.36 -2.91
N THR A 103 -12.32 -18.78 -1.74
CA THR A 103 -13.00 -19.15 -0.48
C THR A 103 -14.24 -18.28 -0.23
N ARG A 104 -15.07 -18.72 0.74
CA ARG A 104 -16.18 -17.90 1.27
C ARG A 104 -15.75 -16.89 2.33
N LEU A 105 -14.46 -16.87 2.69
CA LEU A 105 -13.91 -15.98 3.70
C LEU A 105 -14.02 -14.53 3.24
N VAL A 106 -14.43 -13.66 4.13
CA VAL A 106 -14.42 -12.23 3.86
C VAL A 106 -13.00 -11.71 4.00
N VAL A 107 -12.38 -11.29 2.90
CA VAL A 107 -11.05 -10.71 2.89
C VAL A 107 -11.16 -9.20 2.61
N GLU A 108 -10.48 -8.40 3.40
CA GLU A 108 -10.41 -6.95 3.26
C GLU A 108 -8.94 -6.52 2.99
N ASN A 109 -8.67 -5.87 1.89
CA ASN A 109 -9.54 -5.51 0.76
C ASN A 109 -9.90 -6.76 -0.08
N GLU A 110 -10.74 -6.60 -1.14
CA GLU A 110 -11.02 -7.73 -2.05
C GLU A 110 -9.72 -8.23 -2.70
N PRO A 111 -9.50 -9.57 -2.76
CA PRO A 111 -8.26 -10.13 -3.33
C PRO A 111 -7.88 -9.60 -4.70
N GLN A 112 -8.85 -9.45 -5.61
CA GLN A 112 -8.62 -8.93 -6.96
C GLN A 112 -8.19 -7.46 -6.95
N VAL A 113 -8.68 -6.66 -6.00
CA VAL A 113 -8.27 -5.26 -5.82
C VAL A 113 -6.84 -5.21 -5.30
N MET A 114 -6.49 -6.09 -4.35
CA MET A 114 -5.13 -6.18 -3.85
C MET A 114 -4.15 -6.56 -4.97
N LEU A 115 -4.45 -7.60 -5.76
CA LEU A 115 -3.62 -8.02 -6.90
C LEU A 115 -3.44 -6.89 -7.93
N TRP A 116 -4.49 -6.12 -8.19
CA TRP A 116 -4.42 -4.96 -9.06
C TRP A 116 -3.53 -3.86 -8.49
N LEU A 117 -3.65 -3.54 -7.20
CA LEU A 117 -2.85 -2.50 -6.53
C LEU A 117 -1.39 -2.92 -6.26
N MET A 118 -1.05 -4.21 -6.31
CA MET A 118 0.35 -4.66 -6.24
C MET A 118 1.16 -4.32 -7.50
N ASP A 119 0.49 -4.05 -8.62
CA ASP A 119 1.11 -3.69 -9.88
C ASP A 119 0.88 -2.22 -10.21
N LYS A 120 1.92 -1.39 -10.07
CA LYS A 120 1.87 0.06 -10.27
C LYS A 120 1.39 0.51 -11.66
N ARG A 121 1.16 -0.42 -12.59
CA ARG A 121 0.44 -0.14 -13.83
C ARG A 121 -0.98 0.36 -13.60
N TYR A 122 -1.53 0.17 -12.39
CA TYR A 122 -2.81 0.78 -11.99
C TYR A 122 -2.82 2.32 -12.13
N LEU A 123 -1.66 2.97 -12.11
CA LEU A 123 -1.57 4.42 -12.36
C LEU A 123 -2.17 4.83 -13.69
N PHE A 124 -1.99 4.01 -14.74
CA PHE A 124 -2.59 4.27 -16.05
C PHE A 124 -4.11 4.12 -16.03
N ASP A 125 -4.64 3.24 -15.17
CA ASP A 125 -6.09 3.08 -14.99
C ASP A 125 -6.68 4.31 -14.29
N PHE A 126 -5.99 4.85 -13.30
CA PHE A 126 -6.35 6.14 -12.67
C PHE A 126 -6.31 7.29 -13.67
N ALA A 127 -5.27 7.37 -14.49
CA ALA A 127 -5.17 8.40 -15.53
C ALA A 127 -6.31 8.28 -16.56
N ALA A 128 -6.68 7.07 -16.95
CA ALA A 128 -7.77 6.81 -17.89
C ALA A 128 -9.13 7.28 -17.38
N VAL A 129 -9.33 7.34 -16.06
CA VAL A 129 -10.57 7.85 -15.43
C VAL A 129 -10.43 9.31 -14.95
N GLY A 130 -9.37 10.00 -15.38
CA GLY A 130 -9.21 11.44 -15.17
C GLY A 130 -8.53 11.85 -13.86
N VAL A 131 -7.86 10.93 -13.16
CA VAL A 131 -7.03 11.26 -11.98
C VAL A 131 -5.64 11.69 -12.45
N PRO A 132 -5.15 12.90 -12.10
CA PRO A 132 -3.80 13.32 -12.41
C PRO A 132 -2.77 12.43 -11.71
N ILE A 133 -1.86 11.83 -12.47
CA ILE A 133 -0.78 10.99 -11.95
C ILE A 133 0.59 11.62 -12.22
N VAL A 134 1.62 11.22 -11.49
CA VAL A 134 3.02 11.52 -11.86
C VAL A 134 3.23 11.02 -13.29
N PRO A 135 3.75 11.86 -14.22
CA PRO A 135 4.02 11.43 -15.58
C PRO A 135 4.83 10.13 -15.59
N THR A 136 4.30 9.11 -16.21
CA THR A 136 4.86 7.76 -16.11
C THR A 136 4.94 7.12 -17.48
N GLN A 137 6.10 6.55 -17.81
CA GLN A 137 6.27 5.69 -18.97
C GLN A 137 6.43 4.23 -18.53
N LEU A 138 5.59 3.36 -19.08
CA LEU A 138 5.71 1.91 -18.88
C LEU A 138 6.69 1.33 -19.91
N ILE A 139 7.63 0.56 -19.42
CA ILE A 139 8.50 -0.27 -20.24
C ILE A 139 8.11 -1.74 -20.00
N PRO A 140 7.42 -2.39 -20.93
CA PRO A 140 7.00 -3.78 -20.81
C PRO A 140 8.19 -4.75 -20.69
N ILE A 141 7.91 -5.95 -20.22
CA ILE A 141 8.91 -7.04 -20.16
C ILE A 141 9.46 -7.31 -21.57
N GLY A 142 10.78 -7.38 -21.69
CA GLY A 142 11.47 -7.67 -22.94
C GLY A 142 11.66 -6.45 -23.85
N GLU A 143 11.03 -5.33 -23.55
CA GLU A 143 11.17 -4.10 -24.32
C GLU A 143 12.47 -3.36 -23.97
N SER A 144 13.01 -2.66 -24.96
CA SER A 144 14.16 -1.77 -24.78
C SER A 144 13.72 -0.32 -24.66
N PHE A 145 14.42 0.45 -23.82
CA PHE A 145 14.21 1.87 -23.68
C PHE A 145 15.54 2.56 -23.39
N ASP A 146 15.81 3.66 -24.04
CA ASP A 146 17.01 4.45 -23.84
C ASP A 146 16.77 5.52 -22.77
N LEU A 147 17.47 5.39 -21.65
CA LEU A 147 17.33 6.29 -20.51
C LEU A 147 17.98 7.65 -20.75
N GLU A 148 19.03 7.73 -21.59
CA GLU A 148 19.80 8.95 -21.78
C GLU A 148 18.97 10.11 -22.38
N PRO A 149 18.21 9.93 -23.48
CA PRO A 149 17.33 10.96 -24.00
C PRO A 149 16.21 11.37 -23.03
N PHE A 150 15.69 10.41 -22.26
CA PHE A 150 14.68 10.71 -21.26
C PHE A 150 15.22 11.63 -20.16
N VAL A 151 16.40 11.30 -19.62
CA VAL A 151 17.07 12.14 -18.59
C VAL A 151 17.48 13.48 -19.17
N GLU A 152 17.92 13.55 -20.43
CA GLU A 152 18.24 14.82 -21.10
C GLU A 152 17.01 15.74 -21.19
N GLN A 153 15.84 15.16 -21.51
CA GLN A 153 14.58 15.90 -21.60
C GLN A 153 14.06 16.39 -20.24
N HIS A 154 14.24 15.58 -19.19
CA HIS A 154 13.60 15.81 -17.87
C HIS A 154 14.59 16.22 -16.77
N ALA A 155 15.87 16.41 -17.09
CA ALA A 155 16.97 16.72 -16.19
C ALA A 155 17.36 15.56 -15.24
N ALA A 156 16.41 14.81 -14.72
CA ALA A 156 16.63 13.64 -13.87
C ALA A 156 15.44 12.67 -13.97
N ALA A 157 15.63 11.41 -13.57
CA ALA A 157 14.60 10.39 -13.64
C ALA A 157 14.55 9.50 -12.39
N ILE A 158 13.38 8.93 -12.15
CA ILE A 158 13.14 7.83 -11.23
C ILE A 158 12.79 6.59 -12.03
N ILE A 159 13.47 5.49 -11.73
CA ILE A 159 13.14 4.16 -12.26
C ILE A 159 12.62 3.31 -11.12
N LYS A 160 11.52 2.59 -11.34
CA LYS A 160 11.01 1.63 -10.35
C LYS A 160 10.37 0.42 -11.03
N PRO A 161 10.49 -0.79 -10.44
CA PRO A 161 9.75 -1.95 -10.94
C PRO A 161 8.24 -1.70 -10.85
N ALA A 162 7.48 -2.23 -11.83
CA ALA A 162 6.02 -2.13 -11.79
C ALA A 162 5.43 -2.85 -10.56
N VAL A 163 6.05 -3.95 -10.12
CA VAL A 163 5.69 -4.68 -8.90
C VAL A 163 6.82 -4.54 -7.88
N SER A 164 6.61 -3.72 -6.86
CA SER A 164 7.58 -3.49 -5.77
C SER A 164 6.88 -2.82 -4.59
N ALA A 165 7.44 -2.98 -3.39
CA ALA A 165 7.01 -2.29 -2.18
C ALA A 165 8.23 -1.69 -1.44
N ALA A 166 7.99 -0.79 -0.48
CA ALA A 166 9.01 -0.16 0.38
C ALA A 166 10.20 0.46 -0.40
N GLY A 167 9.96 0.95 -1.63
CA GLY A 167 11.01 1.54 -2.46
C GLY A 167 12.04 0.54 -3.00
N ALA A 168 11.77 -0.77 -2.93
CA ALA A 168 12.65 -1.79 -3.46
C ALA A 168 12.84 -1.62 -4.97
N GLY A 169 14.10 -1.57 -5.40
CA GLY A 169 14.44 -1.40 -6.82
C GLY A 169 14.25 0.02 -7.37
N LEU A 170 13.90 1.01 -6.52
CA LEU A 170 13.89 2.41 -6.95
C LEU A 170 15.31 2.89 -7.23
N GLU A 171 15.50 3.52 -8.39
CA GLU A 171 16.77 4.11 -8.81
C GLU A 171 16.56 5.58 -9.20
N PHE A 172 17.48 6.42 -8.80
CA PHE A 172 17.52 7.83 -9.15
C PHE A 172 18.66 8.13 -10.12
N LEU A 173 18.31 8.66 -11.27
CA LEU A 173 19.26 9.05 -12.30
C LEU A 173 19.37 10.57 -12.33
N ALA A 174 20.43 11.08 -11.73
CA ALA A 174 20.63 12.52 -11.54
C ALA A 174 20.99 13.27 -12.83
N ASP A 175 21.57 12.56 -13.81
CA ASP A 175 22.07 13.14 -15.08
C ASP A 175 22.26 12.06 -16.14
N ARG A 176 22.68 12.49 -17.35
CA ARG A 176 22.97 11.59 -18.47
C ARG A 176 24.08 10.58 -18.18
N GLN A 177 25.08 10.94 -17.35
CA GLN A 177 26.14 10.02 -17.00
C GLN A 177 25.60 8.87 -16.13
N ALA A 178 24.75 9.19 -15.15
CA ALA A 178 24.06 8.19 -14.35
C ALA A 178 23.15 7.28 -15.22
N ALA A 179 22.41 7.88 -16.17
CA ALA A 179 21.56 7.13 -17.11
C ALA A 179 22.37 6.13 -17.94
N ARG A 180 23.48 6.59 -18.51
CA ARG A 180 24.38 5.73 -19.30
C ARG A 180 25.00 4.61 -18.46
N ALA A 181 25.42 4.92 -17.24
CA ALA A 181 26.01 3.92 -16.33
C ALA A 181 24.98 2.86 -15.90
N PHE A 182 23.71 3.24 -15.70
CA PHE A 182 22.66 2.34 -15.27
C PHE A 182 22.00 1.57 -16.42
N GLN A 183 22.14 1.99 -17.69
CA GLN A 183 21.48 1.39 -18.85
C GLN A 183 21.64 -0.14 -18.96
N PRO A 184 22.81 -0.76 -18.70
CA PRO A 184 22.94 -2.22 -18.75
C PRO A 184 22.10 -2.93 -17.69
N GLU A 185 22.09 -2.42 -16.47
CA GLU A 185 21.27 -2.98 -15.39
C GLU A 185 19.78 -2.76 -15.66
N PHE A 186 19.40 -1.60 -16.19
CA PHE A 186 18.02 -1.34 -16.60
C PHE A 186 17.55 -2.35 -17.68
N ALA A 187 18.36 -2.61 -18.68
CA ALA A 187 18.05 -3.63 -19.70
C ALA A 187 17.85 -5.02 -19.08
N ASN A 188 18.70 -5.41 -18.10
CA ASN A 188 18.53 -6.66 -17.36
C ASN A 188 17.24 -6.69 -16.56
N ARG A 189 16.86 -5.56 -15.91
CA ARG A 189 15.60 -5.46 -15.17
C ARG A 189 14.38 -5.59 -16.08
N CYS A 190 14.42 -4.99 -17.27
CA CYS A 190 13.35 -5.12 -18.27
C CYS A 190 13.13 -6.57 -18.73
N GLN A 191 14.18 -7.42 -18.74
CA GLN A 191 14.02 -8.84 -19.04
C GLN A 191 13.32 -9.63 -17.93
N ARG A 192 13.40 -9.16 -16.68
CA ARG A 192 12.83 -9.83 -15.49
C ARG A 192 11.45 -9.33 -15.10
N GLY A 193 11.11 -8.07 -15.44
CA GLY A 193 9.84 -7.46 -15.08
C GLY A 193 9.65 -6.09 -15.72
N ALA A 194 8.39 -5.68 -15.84
CA ALA A 194 8.06 -4.35 -16.35
C ALA A 194 8.63 -3.26 -15.45
N GLN A 195 9.11 -2.16 -16.04
CA GLN A 195 9.66 -1.02 -15.35
C GLN A 195 8.81 0.23 -15.60
N LEU A 196 8.78 1.12 -14.62
CA LEU A 196 8.22 2.47 -14.76
C LEU A 196 9.36 3.47 -14.77
N VAL A 197 9.31 4.39 -15.73
CA VAL A 197 10.25 5.51 -15.88
C VAL A 197 9.47 6.80 -15.68
N GLN A 198 9.89 7.62 -14.72
CA GLN A 198 9.22 8.86 -14.34
C GLN A 198 10.23 10.01 -14.31
N PRO A 199 9.87 11.24 -14.70
CA PRO A 199 10.69 12.40 -14.40
C PRO A 199 10.84 12.53 -12.87
N PHE A 200 12.01 12.92 -12.42
CA PHE A 200 12.17 13.30 -11.02
C PHE A 200 11.46 14.62 -10.76
N LEU A 201 10.62 14.66 -9.74
CA LEU A 201 9.93 15.87 -9.30
C LEU A 201 10.75 16.50 -8.15
N PRO A 202 11.48 17.60 -8.39
CA PRO A 202 12.32 18.20 -7.36
C PRO A 202 11.54 18.72 -6.16
N GLU A 203 10.24 18.97 -6.33
CA GLU A 203 9.33 19.38 -5.27
C GLU A 203 9.25 18.37 -4.12
N ILE A 204 9.55 17.09 -4.37
CA ILE A 204 9.60 16.08 -3.28
C ILE A 204 10.66 16.44 -2.23
N GLN A 205 11.75 17.12 -2.63
CA GLN A 205 12.81 17.54 -1.71
C GLN A 205 12.43 18.76 -0.86
N THR A 206 11.54 19.60 -1.36
CA THR A 206 11.12 20.85 -0.70
C THR A 206 9.76 20.73 -0.04
N ASN A 207 8.79 20.13 -0.75
CA ASN A 207 7.40 20.01 -0.33
C ASN A 207 7.09 18.63 0.27
N GLY A 208 7.97 17.65 0.05
CA GLY A 208 7.75 16.28 0.51
C GLY A 208 6.64 15.55 -0.26
N GLU A 209 6.10 14.52 0.38
CA GLU A 209 4.99 13.70 -0.07
C GLU A 209 3.90 13.66 0.99
N TRP A 210 2.66 13.72 0.56
CA TRP A 210 1.49 13.53 1.41
C TRP A 210 0.98 12.10 1.30
N SER A 211 0.83 11.42 2.44
CA SER A 211 0.10 10.16 2.56
C SER A 211 -1.25 10.40 3.18
N LEU A 212 -2.31 10.20 2.41
CA LEU A 212 -3.69 10.38 2.85
C LEU A 212 -4.33 9.03 3.11
N VAL A 213 -4.84 8.83 4.32
CA VAL A 213 -5.46 7.58 4.76
C VAL A 213 -6.97 7.68 4.66
N TYR A 214 -7.58 6.67 4.04
CA TYR A 214 -9.02 6.53 3.83
C TYR A 214 -9.52 5.20 4.38
N PHE A 215 -10.71 5.22 4.99
CA PHE A 215 -11.40 4.01 5.43
C PHE A 215 -12.79 3.97 4.80
N GLY A 216 -13.09 2.91 4.02
CA GLY A 216 -14.34 2.79 3.27
C GLY A 216 -14.63 3.98 2.34
N GLY A 217 -13.60 4.65 1.84
CA GLY A 217 -13.69 5.85 1.02
C GLY A 217 -13.81 7.16 1.84
N GLU A 218 -13.96 7.11 3.17
CA GLU A 218 -13.98 8.27 4.05
C GLU A 218 -12.54 8.65 4.42
N PHE A 219 -12.18 9.93 4.24
CA PHE A 219 -10.88 10.44 4.68
C PHE A 219 -10.74 10.37 6.19
N SER A 220 -9.64 9.83 6.64
CA SER A 220 -9.30 9.76 8.05
C SER A 220 -8.30 10.84 8.45
N HIS A 221 -7.10 10.83 7.86
CA HIS A 221 -6.02 11.74 8.21
C HIS A 221 -4.94 11.81 7.15
N GLY A 222 -4.07 12.82 7.27
CA GLY A 222 -2.91 13.02 6.43
C GLY A 222 -1.59 12.93 7.21
N ILE A 223 -0.59 12.36 6.55
CA ILE A 223 0.80 12.35 7.01
C ILE A 223 1.64 13.11 5.98
N HIS A 224 2.34 14.11 6.44
CA HIS A 224 3.32 14.81 5.63
C HIS A 224 4.70 14.21 5.85
N LYS A 225 5.30 13.72 4.77
CA LYS A 225 6.60 13.07 4.76
C LYS A 225 7.62 14.00 4.09
N LEU A 226 8.72 14.28 4.75
CA LEU A 226 9.83 15.04 4.19
C LEU A 226 11.07 14.15 4.14
N PRO A 227 11.82 14.11 3.02
CA PRO A 227 13.08 13.40 2.96
C PRO A 227 14.13 14.06 3.87
N ALA A 228 15.14 13.29 4.29
CA ALA A 228 16.31 13.88 4.91
C ALA A 228 17.01 14.83 3.92
N SER A 229 17.73 15.83 4.44
CA SER A 229 18.46 16.79 3.59
C SER A 229 19.36 16.07 2.58
N GLY A 230 19.19 16.36 1.30
CA GLY A 230 19.95 15.76 0.20
C GLY A 230 19.50 14.33 -0.19
N GLN A 231 18.46 13.80 0.45
CA GLN A 231 17.85 12.53 0.06
C GLN A 231 16.65 12.75 -0.85
N ILE A 232 16.29 11.73 -1.61
CA ILE A 232 15.13 11.73 -2.52
C ILE A 232 13.97 10.87 -2.01
N MET A 233 14.25 9.98 -1.05
CA MET A 233 13.25 9.08 -0.48
C MET A 233 12.73 9.62 0.84
N VAL A 234 11.41 9.64 0.98
CA VAL A 234 10.71 10.20 2.16
C VAL A 234 10.52 9.17 3.29
N HIS A 235 11.29 8.07 3.27
CA HIS A 235 11.18 7.02 4.29
C HIS A 235 11.82 7.45 5.63
N ALA A 236 11.09 7.27 6.73
CA ALA A 236 11.60 7.57 8.08
C ALA A 236 12.86 6.77 8.42
N GLU A 237 12.94 5.51 8.00
CA GLU A 237 14.08 4.61 8.18
C GLU A 237 15.40 5.14 7.54
N ARG A 238 15.26 6.06 6.59
CA ARG A 238 16.39 6.73 5.91
C ARG A 238 16.61 8.16 6.39
N GLY A 239 16.10 8.49 7.60
CA GLY A 239 16.26 9.81 8.22
C GLY A 239 15.26 10.85 7.76
N GLY A 240 14.25 10.48 6.99
CA GLY A 240 13.11 11.32 6.68
C GLY A 240 12.27 11.64 7.92
N SER A 241 11.48 12.71 7.86
CA SER A 241 10.55 13.07 8.92
C SER A 241 9.11 12.80 8.51
N LEU A 242 8.33 12.27 9.47
CA LEU A 242 6.90 12.05 9.32
C LEU A 242 6.17 12.92 10.35
N ARG A 243 5.16 13.63 9.93
CA ARG A 243 4.30 14.37 10.86
C ARG A 243 2.83 14.26 10.47
N PHE A 244 1.98 14.11 11.46
CA PHE A 244 0.55 14.33 11.30
C PHE A 244 0.31 15.79 10.92
N ALA A 245 -0.45 16.03 9.84
CA ALA A 245 -0.83 17.38 9.42
C ALA A 245 -2.09 17.33 8.57
N ASP A 246 -2.85 18.42 8.58
CA ASP A 246 -3.95 18.58 7.65
C ASP A 246 -3.37 18.90 6.25
N PRO A 247 -3.76 18.14 5.21
CA PRO A 247 -3.26 18.37 3.87
C PRO A 247 -3.80 19.70 3.29
N PRO A 248 -3.03 20.38 2.41
CA PRO A 248 -3.56 21.50 1.61
C PRO A 248 -4.82 21.09 0.86
N ALA A 249 -5.72 22.06 0.60
CA ALA A 249 -7.00 21.77 -0.06
C ALA A 249 -6.84 21.04 -1.40
N ALA A 250 -5.91 21.45 -2.25
CA ALA A 250 -5.67 20.80 -3.54
C ALA A 250 -5.15 19.36 -3.41
N VAL A 251 -4.32 19.07 -2.39
CA VAL A 251 -3.86 17.72 -2.08
C VAL A 251 -5.03 16.86 -1.60
N ARG A 252 -5.87 17.43 -0.72
CA ARG A 252 -7.05 16.75 -0.20
C ARG A 252 -8.07 16.44 -1.29
N GLU A 253 -8.36 17.40 -2.18
CA GLU A 253 -9.27 17.23 -3.30
C GLU A 253 -8.82 16.12 -4.25
N LEU A 254 -7.52 16.08 -4.60
CA LEU A 254 -6.98 14.98 -5.41
C LEU A 254 -7.07 13.64 -4.69
N GLY A 255 -6.78 13.60 -3.38
CA GLY A 255 -6.91 12.38 -2.59
C GLY A 255 -8.33 11.85 -2.56
N ASP A 256 -9.33 12.72 -2.34
CA ASP A 256 -10.74 12.37 -2.38
C ASP A 256 -11.17 11.87 -3.77
N GLN A 257 -10.70 12.54 -4.84
CA GLN A 257 -10.91 12.12 -6.22
C GLN A 257 -10.31 10.73 -6.48
N ALA A 258 -9.06 10.50 -6.09
CA ALA A 258 -8.37 9.22 -6.28
C ALA A 258 -9.05 8.09 -5.51
N ALA A 259 -9.39 8.30 -4.23
CA ALA A 259 -10.10 7.30 -3.42
C ALA A 259 -11.46 6.94 -4.04
N ALA A 260 -12.24 7.94 -4.43
CA ALA A 260 -13.55 7.72 -5.09
C ALA A 260 -13.42 7.05 -6.47
N ALA A 261 -12.29 7.24 -7.17
CA ALA A 261 -12.06 6.69 -8.49
C ALA A 261 -11.68 5.21 -8.48
N VAL A 262 -11.28 4.61 -7.33
CA VAL A 262 -10.80 3.22 -7.25
C VAL A 262 -11.75 2.22 -7.94
N PRO A 263 -13.07 2.18 -7.71
CA PRO A 263 -13.94 1.22 -8.38
C PRO A 263 -13.99 1.40 -9.91
N HIS A 264 -13.85 2.64 -10.40
CA HIS A 264 -13.86 2.96 -11.84
C HIS A 264 -12.53 2.63 -12.50
N ALA A 265 -11.40 2.95 -11.86
CA ALA A 265 -10.06 2.62 -12.34
C ALA A 265 -9.85 1.09 -12.37
N PHE A 266 -10.33 0.38 -11.34
CA PHE A 266 -10.35 -1.07 -11.32
C PHE A 266 -11.18 -1.64 -12.48
N ALA A 267 -12.40 -1.12 -12.70
CA ALA A 267 -13.28 -1.56 -13.77
C ALA A 267 -12.68 -1.29 -15.17
N HIS A 268 -11.92 -0.21 -15.33
CA HIS A 268 -11.21 0.09 -16.58
C HIS A 268 -10.28 -1.06 -17.00
N ARG A 269 -9.57 -1.67 -16.03
CA ARG A 269 -8.67 -2.81 -16.31
C ARG A 269 -9.38 -4.16 -16.32
N GLN A 270 -10.29 -4.40 -15.38
CA GLN A 270 -10.87 -5.72 -15.12
C GLN A 270 -12.21 -5.97 -15.82
N GLY A 271 -12.83 -4.93 -16.37
CA GLY A 271 -14.15 -5.03 -17.01
C GLY A 271 -15.31 -5.17 -16.04
N SER A 272 -15.07 -5.18 -14.72
CA SER A 272 -16.07 -5.24 -13.68
C SER A 272 -15.68 -4.33 -12.51
N SER A 273 -16.66 -3.71 -11.84
CA SER A 273 -16.40 -2.87 -10.67
C SER A 273 -16.10 -3.71 -9.44
N CYS A 274 -15.35 -3.11 -8.48
CA CYS A 274 -15.14 -3.66 -7.14
C CYS A 274 -15.94 -2.87 -6.10
N ARG A 275 -15.99 -3.42 -4.87
CA ARG A 275 -16.43 -2.62 -3.72
C ARG A 275 -15.39 -1.56 -3.37
N MET A 276 -15.84 -0.47 -2.71
CA MET A 276 -14.90 0.46 -2.10
C MET A 276 -14.01 -0.28 -1.10
N PRO A 277 -12.66 -0.18 -1.22
CA PRO A 277 -11.76 -0.80 -0.27
C PRO A 277 -12.00 -0.34 1.16
N LEU A 278 -11.82 -1.25 2.12
CA LEU A 278 -11.93 -0.93 3.54
C LEU A 278 -10.89 0.11 3.96
N TYR A 279 -9.69 0.04 3.40
CA TYR A 279 -8.62 0.99 3.66
C TYR A 279 -7.80 1.26 2.39
N LEU A 280 -7.33 2.49 2.28
CA LEU A 280 -6.42 2.96 1.25
C LEU A 280 -5.43 3.95 1.84
N ARG A 281 -4.21 3.97 1.33
CA ARG A 281 -3.28 5.08 1.45
C ARG A 281 -3.04 5.66 0.05
N ILE A 282 -3.30 6.93 -0.09
CA ILE A 282 -3.13 7.69 -1.33
C ILE A 282 -1.93 8.61 -1.14
N ASP A 283 -0.85 8.35 -1.88
CA ASP A 283 0.38 9.13 -1.79
C ASP A 283 0.40 10.17 -2.92
N ILE A 284 0.60 11.46 -2.55
CA ILE A 284 0.46 12.63 -3.44
C ILE A 284 1.68 13.53 -3.33
N ILE A 285 2.19 13.96 -4.48
CA ILE A 285 3.22 14.98 -4.59
C ILE A 285 2.58 16.28 -5.05
N GLU A 286 2.82 17.37 -4.29
CA GLU A 286 2.40 18.70 -4.63
C GLU A 286 3.48 19.40 -5.47
N THR A 287 3.12 19.81 -6.70
CA THR A 287 4.02 20.50 -7.61
C THR A 287 3.57 21.93 -7.88
N ALA A 288 4.40 22.73 -8.53
CA ALA A 288 4.06 24.09 -8.92
C ALA A 288 2.84 24.18 -9.86
N THR A 289 2.52 23.09 -10.57
CA THR A 289 1.43 23.05 -11.57
C THR A 289 0.19 22.30 -11.07
N GLY A 290 0.22 21.78 -9.85
CA GLY A 290 -0.89 21.04 -9.22
C GLY A 290 -0.42 19.80 -8.47
N SER A 291 -1.35 19.08 -7.89
CA SER A 291 -1.09 17.84 -7.16
C SER A 291 -1.14 16.63 -8.10
N LEU A 292 -0.27 15.64 -7.88
CA LEU A 292 -0.16 14.44 -8.69
C LEU A 292 -0.21 13.19 -7.79
N LEU A 293 -1.01 12.20 -8.17
CA LEU A 293 -1.03 10.88 -7.55
C LEU A 293 0.30 10.17 -7.82
N SER A 294 1.03 9.84 -6.77
CA SER A 294 2.30 9.09 -6.81
C SER A 294 2.07 7.60 -6.66
N GLU A 295 1.29 7.20 -5.64
CA GLU A 295 0.94 5.81 -5.36
C GLU A 295 -0.47 5.70 -4.73
N CYS A 296 -1.10 4.53 -4.93
CA CYS A 296 -2.33 4.10 -4.26
C CYS A 296 -2.07 2.73 -3.65
N GLU A 297 -2.07 2.63 -2.35
CA GLU A 297 -1.80 1.41 -1.63
C GLU A 297 -3.06 0.88 -0.92
N GLY A 298 -3.36 -0.40 -1.10
CA GLY A 298 -4.52 -1.06 -0.51
C GLY A 298 -4.26 -2.52 -0.14
N VAL A 299 -2.98 -2.91 -0.03
CA VAL A 299 -2.60 -4.25 0.43
C VAL A 299 -2.11 -4.19 1.86
N GLU A 300 -0.93 -3.60 2.09
CA GLU A 300 -0.28 -3.55 3.41
C GLU A 300 0.28 -2.16 3.75
N PRO A 301 -0.41 -1.06 3.42
CA PRO A 301 0.10 0.26 3.75
C PRO A 301 0.22 0.47 5.25
N GLU A 302 1.25 1.18 5.67
CA GLU A 302 1.23 1.78 7.00
C GLU A 302 0.08 2.78 7.08
N LEU A 303 -0.84 2.57 8.04
CA LEU A 303 -2.03 3.40 8.21
C LEU A 303 -1.89 4.48 9.28
N PHE A 304 -0.74 4.52 9.97
CA PHE A 304 -0.38 5.57 10.92
C PHE A 304 -1.42 5.81 12.02
N PHE A 305 -2.07 4.77 12.55
CA PHE A 305 -3.04 4.90 13.63
C PHE A 305 -2.48 5.67 14.83
N ARG A 306 -1.18 5.46 15.17
CA ARG A 306 -0.49 6.17 16.24
C ARG A 306 -0.36 7.67 16.01
N ALA A 307 -0.41 8.13 14.76
CA ALA A 307 -0.33 9.55 14.44
C ALA A 307 -1.68 10.28 14.63
N ARG A 308 -2.79 9.55 14.57
CA ARG A 308 -4.15 10.07 14.75
C ARG A 308 -4.95 9.21 15.73
N PRO A 309 -4.86 9.41 17.04
CA PRO A 309 -5.68 8.70 18.02
C PRO A 309 -7.18 8.80 17.69
N GLY A 310 -7.88 7.67 17.70
CA GLY A 310 -9.28 7.54 17.32
C GLY A 310 -9.52 7.14 15.86
N SER A 311 -8.50 7.12 15.01
CA SER A 311 -8.62 6.65 13.62
C SER A 311 -8.88 5.14 13.54
N GLU A 312 -8.38 4.35 14.49
CA GLU A 312 -8.70 2.93 14.68
C GLU A 312 -10.19 2.69 14.92
N ALA A 313 -10.85 3.62 15.62
CA ALA A 313 -12.29 3.55 15.85
C ALA A 313 -13.11 3.86 14.59
N LEU A 314 -12.61 4.74 13.69
CA LEU A 314 -13.21 4.97 12.38
C LEU A 314 -13.08 3.71 11.52
N PHE A 315 -11.90 3.10 11.47
CA PHE A 315 -11.68 1.84 10.75
C PHE A 315 -12.65 0.73 11.22
N ALA A 316 -12.74 0.53 12.55
CA ALA A 316 -13.62 -0.47 13.14
C ALA A 316 -15.11 -0.26 12.78
N ARG A 317 -15.59 1.00 12.74
CA ARG A 317 -16.95 1.31 12.27
C ARG A 317 -17.22 0.84 10.84
N HIS A 318 -16.24 1.01 9.93
CA HIS A 318 -16.38 0.54 8.55
C HIS A 318 -16.42 -0.99 8.45
N ILE A 319 -15.67 -1.72 9.30
CA ILE A 319 -15.80 -3.18 9.41
C ILE A 319 -17.24 -3.56 9.79
N GLU A 320 -17.79 -2.93 10.82
CA GLU A 320 -19.12 -3.23 11.34
C GLU A 320 -20.24 -2.88 10.34
N SER A 321 -20.16 -1.74 9.66
CA SER A 321 -21.13 -1.31 8.66
C SER A 321 -21.15 -2.21 7.41
N GLY A 322 -19.97 -2.63 6.94
CA GLY A 322 -19.85 -3.58 5.82
C GLY A 322 -20.43 -4.97 6.12
N SER A 323 -20.53 -5.35 7.41
CA SER A 323 -21.16 -6.60 7.85
C SER A 323 -22.68 -6.58 7.73
N ILE A 324 -23.31 -5.41 7.84
CA ILE A 324 -24.80 -5.25 7.78
C ILE A 324 -25.29 -5.40 6.33
N GLY A 325 -24.56 -4.90 5.33
CA GLY A 325 -24.96 -4.97 3.92
C GLY A 325 -24.95 -6.37 3.30
N ARG A 326 -24.25 -7.34 3.88
CA ARG A 326 -24.09 -8.71 3.33
C ARG A 326 -25.20 -9.69 3.68
N ARG A 327 -26.12 -9.37 4.60
CA ARG A 327 -27.19 -10.28 5.02
C ARG A 327 -28.47 -10.28 4.14
N HIS A 328 -28.53 -9.38 3.14
CA HIS A 328 -29.72 -9.23 2.28
C HIS A 328 -29.53 -9.72 0.84
N SER A 329 -28.42 -10.44 0.55
CA SER A 329 -28.12 -10.97 -0.78
C SER A 329 -27.97 -12.52 -0.80
N THR A 330 -28.78 -13.23 -0.01
CA THR A 330 -28.96 -14.70 -0.13
C THR A 330 -30.35 -15.03 -0.68
#